data_2a0c51be0417b5924b06e69fe67b9735
#
_entry.id   2a0c51be0417b5924b06e69fe67b9735
#
_cell.length_a   1.000
_cell.length_b   1.000
_cell.length_c   1.000
_cell.angle_alpha   90.00
_cell.angle_beta   90.00
_cell.angle_gamma   90.00
#
_symmetry.space_group_name_H-M   'P 1'
#
loop_
_entity.id
_entity.type
_entity.pdbx_description
1 polymer ?
#
loop_
_entity_poly.entity_id
_entity_poly.type
_entity_poly.pdbx_seq_one_letter_code
_entity_poly.pdbx_strand_id
1 'polypeptide(L)'
;IQDFMHPDRVIIGTDSNDYAHKKMKQLYAPFTMHHDRFITMGLKEAELTKYAANSMLATKISFINEIALICDELGIDIESVRKGIGADPRIGYSFIYPGVGYGGSCFPKDIKAIIQTAKDSGIDPIVLESVAKRNEYQKNRLFEHICTKYGAKLNQKIFAVWGLSFKPGTDDMRE
;
A
#
# COMPACT_ATOMS: atom_id res chain seq x y z
N ILE A 1 -17.01 8.30 -3.01
CA ILE A 1 -17.88 9.26 -2.32
C ILE A 1 -17.50 9.35 -0.84
N GLN A 2 -17.38 8.23 -0.13
CA GLN A 2 -17.08 8.21 1.33
C GLN A 2 -15.78 8.99 1.66
N ASP A 3 -14.68 8.75 0.93
CA ASP A 3 -13.39 9.41 1.17
C ASP A 3 -13.45 10.93 0.95
N PHE A 4 -14.36 11.39 0.08
CA PHE A 4 -14.60 12.81 -0.12
C PHE A 4 -15.42 13.43 1.02
N MET A 5 -16.43 12.69 1.50
CA MET A 5 -17.34 13.17 2.55
C MET A 5 -16.71 13.11 3.95
N HIS A 6 -15.77 12.16 4.15
CA HIS A 6 -15.09 11.93 5.44
C HIS A 6 -13.58 11.81 5.22
N PRO A 7 -12.90 12.89 4.76
CA PRO A 7 -11.48 12.82 4.49
C PRO A 7 -10.67 12.72 5.79
N ASP A 8 -9.68 11.84 5.84
CA ASP A 8 -8.69 11.82 6.93
C ASP A 8 -7.81 13.05 6.91
N ARG A 9 -7.46 13.52 5.71
CA ARG A 9 -6.75 14.77 5.44
C ARG A 9 -7.03 15.25 4.03
N VAL A 10 -6.95 16.55 3.83
CA VAL A 10 -7.07 17.21 2.51
C VAL A 10 -5.74 17.89 2.22
N ILE A 11 -5.06 17.47 1.18
CA ILE A 11 -3.78 18.05 0.76
C ILE A 11 -4.01 18.83 -0.53
N ILE A 12 -3.64 20.09 -0.53
CA ILE A 12 -3.79 20.99 -1.67
C ILE A 12 -2.41 21.51 -2.09
N GLY A 13 -2.04 21.21 -3.33
CA GLY A 13 -0.91 21.84 -3.99
C GLY A 13 -1.31 23.17 -4.62
N THR A 14 -0.60 24.26 -4.31
CA THR A 14 -0.85 25.57 -4.90
C THR A 14 0.43 26.40 -4.98
N ASP A 15 0.61 27.12 -6.07
CA ASP A 15 1.72 28.06 -6.27
C ASP A 15 1.40 29.44 -5.67
N SER A 16 1.09 29.47 -4.36
CA SER A 16 0.74 30.72 -3.64
C SER A 16 -0.52 31.42 -4.15
N ASN A 17 -1.42 30.67 -4.78
CA ASN A 17 -2.69 31.22 -5.26
C ASN A 17 -3.71 31.24 -4.11
N ASP A 18 -3.80 32.37 -3.42
CA ASP A 18 -4.73 32.58 -2.32
C ASP A 18 -6.19 32.34 -2.68
N TYR A 19 -6.59 32.61 -3.92
CA TYR A 19 -7.95 32.39 -4.39
C TYR A 19 -8.26 30.87 -4.42
N ALA A 20 -7.40 30.08 -5.04
CA ALA A 20 -7.57 28.63 -5.13
C ALA A 20 -7.61 28.00 -3.73
N HIS A 21 -6.67 28.39 -2.85
CA HIS A 21 -6.64 27.93 -1.46
C HIS A 21 -7.97 28.25 -0.74
N LYS A 22 -8.43 29.49 -0.78
CA LYS A 22 -9.68 29.90 -0.12
C LYS A 22 -10.89 29.14 -0.66
N LYS A 23 -10.98 28.94 -1.97
CA LYS A 23 -12.09 28.20 -2.61
C LYS A 23 -12.10 26.73 -2.21
N MET A 24 -10.94 26.06 -2.21
CA MET A 24 -10.84 24.67 -1.77
C MET A 24 -11.16 24.53 -0.28
N LYS A 25 -10.67 25.44 0.55
CA LYS A 25 -11.01 25.45 1.98
C LYS A 25 -12.51 25.65 2.21
N GLN A 26 -13.16 26.53 1.47
CA GLN A 26 -14.62 26.70 1.53
C GLN A 26 -15.37 25.44 1.08
N LEU A 27 -14.93 24.78 0.01
CA LEU A 27 -15.53 23.55 -0.49
C LEU A 27 -15.48 22.40 0.54
N TYR A 28 -14.34 22.24 1.21
CA TYR A 28 -14.15 21.16 2.18
C TYR A 28 -14.58 21.52 3.61
N ALA A 29 -14.88 22.78 3.91
CA ALA A 29 -15.27 23.23 5.25
C ALA A 29 -16.40 22.39 5.88
N PRO A 30 -17.49 22.02 5.17
CA PRO A 30 -18.55 21.19 5.73
C PRO A 30 -18.09 19.79 6.15
N PHE A 31 -17.00 19.27 5.56
CA PHE A 31 -16.49 17.90 5.76
C PHE A 31 -15.32 17.84 6.76
N THR A 32 -14.80 19.00 7.20
CA THR A 32 -13.64 19.09 8.09
C THR A 32 -13.91 19.86 9.37
N MET A 33 -15.20 20.03 9.75
CA MET A 33 -15.66 20.87 10.86
C MET A 33 -15.05 20.53 12.24
N HIS A 34 -14.66 19.30 12.48
CA HIS A 34 -14.22 18.86 13.80
C HIS A 34 -12.69 18.80 13.98
N HIS A 35 -11.93 18.89 12.89
CA HIS A 35 -10.47 18.86 12.90
C HIS A 35 -9.91 19.65 11.72
N ASP A 36 -8.87 20.45 11.93
CA ASP A 36 -8.14 21.08 10.84
C ASP A 36 -7.28 20.02 10.15
N ARG A 37 -7.87 19.42 9.11
CA ARG A 37 -7.27 18.37 8.28
C ARG A 37 -6.75 18.89 6.96
N PHE A 38 -6.72 20.23 6.80
CA PHE A 38 -6.37 20.89 5.57
C PHE A 38 -4.90 21.26 5.56
N ILE A 39 -4.13 20.67 4.66
CA ILE A 39 -2.69 20.89 4.53
C ILE A 39 -2.43 21.52 3.17
N THR A 40 -1.78 22.69 3.15
CA THR A 40 -1.40 23.38 1.91
C THR A 40 0.09 23.30 1.72
N MET A 41 0.53 23.03 0.50
CA MET A 41 1.93 22.94 0.11
C MET A 41 2.10 23.31 -1.37
N GLY A 42 3.32 23.33 -1.89
CA GLY A 42 3.58 23.53 -3.32
C GLY A 42 3.04 22.38 -4.17
N LEU A 43 2.92 22.60 -5.48
CA LEU A 43 2.37 21.59 -6.41
C LEU A 43 3.18 20.31 -6.40
N LYS A 44 4.50 20.41 -6.53
CA LYS A 44 5.40 19.25 -6.56
C LYS A 44 5.40 18.48 -5.23
N GLU A 45 5.34 19.19 -4.12
CA GLU A 45 5.26 18.59 -2.79
C GLU A 45 3.97 17.82 -2.61
N ALA A 46 2.83 18.34 -3.09
CA ALA A 46 1.54 17.66 -3.00
C ALA A 46 1.52 16.38 -3.86
N GLU A 47 2.05 16.43 -5.07
CA GLU A 47 2.19 15.25 -5.93
C GLU A 47 3.11 14.21 -5.28
N LEU A 48 4.29 14.59 -4.85
CA LEU A 48 5.23 13.68 -4.21
C LEU A 48 4.68 13.08 -2.92
N THR A 49 3.93 13.86 -2.13
CA THR A 49 3.28 13.38 -0.90
C THR A 49 2.35 12.19 -1.19
N LYS A 50 1.59 12.23 -2.29
CA LYS A 50 0.70 11.11 -2.68
C LYS A 50 1.50 9.85 -2.98
N TYR A 51 2.55 9.96 -3.79
CA TYR A 51 3.40 8.81 -4.15
C TYR A 51 4.15 8.27 -2.93
N ALA A 52 4.71 9.14 -2.10
CA ALA A 52 5.43 8.76 -0.88
C ALA A 52 4.53 8.03 0.12
N ALA A 53 3.29 8.51 0.32
CA ALA A 53 2.32 7.86 1.20
C ALA A 53 1.98 6.44 0.70
N ASN A 54 1.65 6.28 -0.58
CA ASN A 54 1.35 4.97 -1.16
C ASN A 54 2.56 4.02 -1.11
N SER A 55 3.76 4.53 -1.34
CA SER A 55 5.00 3.76 -1.24
C SER A 55 5.27 3.28 0.19
N MET A 56 5.02 4.13 1.20
CA MET A 56 5.14 3.73 2.60
C MET A 56 4.16 2.61 2.96
N LEU A 57 2.90 2.70 2.52
CA LEU A 57 1.91 1.65 2.77
C LEU A 57 2.29 0.33 2.09
N ALA A 58 2.76 0.37 0.86
CA ALA A 58 3.25 -0.81 0.15
C ALA A 58 4.52 -1.40 0.80
N THR A 59 5.39 -0.54 1.35
CA THR A 59 6.56 -0.97 2.13
C THR A 59 6.12 -1.76 3.36
N LYS A 60 5.13 -1.29 4.11
CA LYS A 60 4.59 -2.00 5.27
C LYS A 60 4.06 -3.39 4.89
N ILE A 61 3.33 -3.50 3.78
CA ILE A 61 2.82 -4.79 3.27
C ILE A 61 3.98 -5.70 2.86
N SER A 62 4.94 -5.21 2.08
CA SER A 62 6.09 -6.02 1.65
C SER A 62 6.96 -6.45 2.83
N PHE A 63 7.16 -5.55 3.80
CA PHE A 63 7.91 -5.85 5.02
C PHE A 63 7.26 -6.97 5.83
N ILE A 64 5.96 -6.88 6.13
CA ILE A 64 5.30 -7.91 6.94
C ILE A 64 5.23 -9.26 6.19
N ASN A 65 5.13 -9.25 4.87
CA ASN A 65 5.21 -10.46 4.06
C ASN A 65 6.60 -11.09 4.10
N GLU A 66 7.66 -10.30 4.17
CA GLU A 66 9.03 -10.81 4.36
C GLU A 66 9.21 -11.40 5.77
N ILE A 67 8.71 -10.73 6.80
CA ILE A 67 8.72 -11.27 8.17
C ILE A 67 7.91 -12.58 8.26
N ALA A 68 6.80 -12.69 7.53
CA ALA A 68 6.02 -13.93 7.49
C ALA A 68 6.82 -15.11 6.92
N LEU A 69 7.65 -14.89 5.90
CA LEU A 69 8.53 -15.94 5.39
C LEU A 69 9.56 -16.40 6.42
N ILE A 70 10.15 -15.47 7.17
CA ILE A 70 11.07 -15.77 8.25
C ILE A 70 10.36 -16.58 9.33
N CYS A 71 9.14 -16.22 9.67
CA CYS A 71 8.32 -16.95 10.64
C CYS A 71 8.02 -18.38 10.16
N ASP A 72 7.66 -18.54 8.88
CA ASP A 72 7.42 -19.87 8.27
C ASP A 72 8.65 -20.78 8.42
N GLU A 73 9.84 -20.28 8.09
CA GLU A 73 11.10 -21.05 8.19
C GLU A 73 11.49 -21.38 9.63
N LEU A 74 11.16 -20.51 10.57
CA LEU A 74 11.48 -20.71 12.00
C LEU A 74 10.37 -21.43 12.78
N GLY A 75 9.24 -21.76 12.16
CA GLY A 75 8.08 -22.35 12.83
C GLY A 75 7.42 -21.41 13.85
N ILE A 76 7.45 -20.10 13.60
CA ILE A 76 6.91 -19.05 14.47
C ILE A 76 5.57 -18.59 13.93
N ASP A 77 4.61 -18.34 14.82
CA ASP A 77 3.31 -17.72 14.44
C ASP A 77 3.49 -16.24 14.10
N ILE A 78 3.32 -15.91 12.82
CA ILE A 78 3.39 -14.53 12.32
C ILE A 78 2.34 -13.62 12.98
N GLU A 79 1.19 -14.15 13.38
CA GLU A 79 0.14 -13.34 13.99
C GLU A 79 0.56 -12.84 15.38
N SER A 80 1.32 -13.62 16.13
CA SER A 80 1.91 -13.20 17.40
C SER A 80 2.96 -12.09 17.20
N VAL A 81 3.82 -12.23 16.18
CA VAL A 81 4.80 -11.19 15.82
C VAL A 81 4.10 -9.90 15.37
N ARG A 82 3.09 -10.03 14.50
CA ARG A 82 2.29 -8.89 14.01
C ARG A 82 1.61 -8.13 15.16
N LYS A 83 1.02 -8.84 16.12
CA LYS A 83 0.44 -8.24 17.32
C LYS A 83 1.47 -7.49 18.15
N GLY A 84 2.64 -8.10 18.34
CA GLY A 84 3.73 -7.49 19.09
C GLY A 84 4.21 -6.16 18.48
N ILE A 85 4.56 -6.17 17.20
CA ILE A 85 5.03 -4.93 16.53
C ILE A 85 3.91 -3.91 16.33
N GLY A 86 2.68 -4.35 16.07
CA GLY A 86 1.54 -3.47 15.87
C GLY A 86 1.08 -2.73 17.12
N ALA A 87 1.40 -3.26 18.30
CA ALA A 87 1.13 -2.61 19.59
C ALA A 87 2.01 -1.35 19.82
N ASP A 88 3.13 -1.22 19.10
CA ASP A 88 3.94 0.00 19.12
C ASP A 88 3.17 1.12 18.35
N PRO A 89 2.81 2.24 19.00
CA PRO A 89 2.05 3.31 18.35
C PRO A 89 2.80 3.97 17.19
N ARG A 90 4.12 3.84 17.11
CA ARG A 90 4.93 4.34 16.00
C ARG A 90 4.76 3.49 14.72
N ILE A 91 4.31 2.24 14.86
CA ILE A 91 4.08 1.28 13.75
C ILE A 91 2.58 1.17 13.48
N GLY A 92 1.79 0.81 14.49
CA GLY A 92 0.36 0.57 14.40
C GLY A 92 -0.01 -0.67 13.56
N TYR A 93 -1.26 -1.08 13.65
CA TYR A 93 -1.74 -2.30 13.00
C TYR A 93 -2.06 -2.16 11.51
N SER A 94 -2.22 -0.93 11.02
CA SER A 94 -2.61 -0.69 9.64
C SER A 94 -1.51 -1.09 8.66
N PHE A 95 -1.89 -1.83 7.61
CA PHE A 95 -1.00 -2.27 6.52
C PHE A 95 0.11 -3.26 6.91
N ILE A 96 0.02 -3.91 8.07
CA ILE A 96 0.93 -4.98 8.49
C ILE A 96 0.20 -6.34 8.61
N TYR A 97 -0.71 -6.63 7.69
CA TYR A 97 -1.33 -7.95 7.56
C TYR A 97 -0.63 -8.72 6.45
N PRO A 98 -0.02 -9.89 6.74
CA PRO A 98 0.61 -10.70 5.71
C PRO A 98 -0.45 -11.32 4.78
N GLY A 99 -0.11 -11.49 3.52
CA GLY A 99 -1.01 -12.03 2.51
C GLY A 99 -0.32 -12.23 1.16
N VAL A 100 -1.10 -12.25 0.08
CA VAL A 100 -0.62 -12.51 -1.29
C VAL A 100 0.10 -11.32 -1.94
N GLY A 101 0.36 -10.27 -1.21
CA GLY A 101 0.94 -9.02 -1.72
C GLY A 101 -0.10 -7.92 -1.94
N TYR A 102 0.35 -6.78 -2.44
CA TYR A 102 -0.53 -5.70 -2.84
C TYR A 102 -0.79 -5.75 -4.35
N GLY A 103 -1.99 -5.34 -4.74
CA GLY A 103 -2.45 -5.24 -6.13
C GLY A 103 -3.32 -4.00 -6.34
N GLY A 104 -4.22 -4.10 -7.29
CA GLY A 104 -5.14 -3.02 -7.66
C GLY A 104 -4.49 -1.93 -8.49
N SER A 105 -5.22 -0.85 -8.71
CA SER A 105 -4.86 0.21 -9.65
C SER A 105 -3.87 1.25 -9.09
N CYS A 106 -3.66 1.31 -7.78
CA CYS A 106 -2.94 2.43 -7.16
C CYS A 106 -1.49 2.07 -6.82
N PHE A 107 -1.25 1.12 -5.91
CA PHE A 107 0.09 0.84 -5.42
C PHE A 107 1.09 0.44 -6.51
N PRO A 108 0.76 -0.51 -7.42
CA PRO A 108 1.73 -0.92 -8.43
C PRO A 108 2.17 0.22 -9.35
N LYS A 109 1.22 1.03 -9.85
CA LYS A 109 1.55 2.15 -10.74
C LYS A 109 2.28 3.29 -10.01
N ASP A 110 1.89 3.60 -8.76
CA ASP A 110 2.47 4.70 -8.01
C ASP A 110 3.92 4.38 -7.61
N ILE A 111 4.21 3.14 -7.23
CA ILE A 111 5.58 2.69 -6.95
C ILE A 111 6.44 2.70 -8.22
N LYS A 112 5.93 2.20 -9.34
CA LYS A 112 6.63 2.25 -10.62
C LYS A 112 6.93 3.70 -11.03
N ALA A 113 5.98 4.62 -10.85
CA ALA A 113 6.14 6.03 -11.18
C ALA A 113 7.22 6.72 -10.31
N ILE A 114 7.19 6.52 -8.99
CA ILE A 114 8.20 7.16 -8.12
C ILE A 114 9.61 6.57 -8.33
N ILE A 115 9.73 5.27 -8.61
CA ILE A 115 10.99 4.63 -8.99
C ILE A 115 11.54 5.28 -10.27
N GLN A 116 10.71 5.46 -11.29
CA GLN A 116 11.13 6.09 -12.53
C GLN A 116 11.54 7.54 -12.31
N THR A 117 10.74 8.30 -11.57
CA THR A 117 11.06 9.70 -11.23
C THR A 117 12.41 9.83 -10.50
N ALA A 118 12.71 8.91 -9.57
CA ALA A 118 13.98 8.90 -8.88
C ALA A 118 15.15 8.64 -9.83
N LYS A 119 15.03 7.64 -10.72
CA LYS A 119 16.05 7.32 -11.73
C LYS A 119 16.28 8.46 -12.70
N ASP A 120 15.22 9.09 -13.17
CA ASP A 120 15.32 10.25 -14.07
C ASP A 120 16.01 11.44 -13.39
N SER A 121 15.97 11.48 -12.05
CA SER A 121 16.68 12.47 -11.22
C SER A 121 18.09 12.03 -10.79
N GLY A 122 18.59 10.89 -11.29
CA GLY A 122 19.91 10.35 -10.94
C GLY A 122 20.00 9.71 -9.56
N ILE A 123 18.86 9.39 -8.93
CA ILE A 123 18.78 8.75 -7.60
C ILE A 123 18.53 7.26 -7.79
N ASP A 124 19.28 6.41 -7.05
CA ASP A 124 19.04 4.97 -6.97
C ASP A 124 17.98 4.67 -5.90
N PRO A 125 16.76 4.26 -6.27
CA PRO A 125 15.66 4.06 -5.32
C PRO A 125 15.67 2.66 -4.69
N ILE A 126 16.75 2.25 -4.05
CA ILE A 126 17.02 0.90 -3.53
C ILE A 126 15.85 0.34 -2.71
N VAL A 127 15.28 1.11 -1.79
CA VAL A 127 14.17 0.66 -0.92
C VAL A 127 12.93 0.37 -1.76
N LEU A 128 12.56 1.28 -2.66
CA LEU A 128 11.34 1.15 -3.47
C LEU A 128 11.45 -0.01 -4.47
N GLU A 129 12.61 -0.21 -5.07
CA GLU A 129 12.86 -1.37 -5.93
C GLU A 129 12.79 -2.68 -5.16
N SER A 130 13.34 -2.74 -3.94
CA SER A 130 13.25 -3.90 -3.07
C SER A 130 11.82 -4.22 -2.69
N VAL A 131 11.00 -3.21 -2.39
CA VAL A 131 9.56 -3.34 -2.12
C VAL A 131 8.82 -3.91 -3.33
N ALA A 132 9.04 -3.35 -4.52
CA ALA A 132 8.42 -3.85 -5.76
C ALA A 132 8.83 -5.30 -6.03
N LYS A 133 10.11 -5.62 -5.92
CA LYS A 133 10.67 -6.96 -6.11
C LYS A 133 10.08 -7.96 -5.10
N ARG A 134 9.98 -7.58 -3.80
CA ARG A 134 9.37 -8.42 -2.77
C ARG A 134 7.90 -8.74 -3.10
N ASN A 135 7.14 -7.77 -3.59
CA ASN A 135 5.75 -7.98 -3.97
C ASN A 135 5.61 -8.94 -5.17
N GLU A 136 6.48 -8.85 -6.16
CA GLU A 136 6.48 -9.82 -7.29
C GLU A 136 6.73 -11.25 -6.83
N TYR A 137 7.67 -11.48 -5.91
CA TYR A 137 7.87 -12.80 -5.31
C TYR A 137 6.66 -13.26 -4.51
N GLN A 138 6.01 -12.33 -3.79
CA GLN A 138 4.87 -12.66 -2.94
C GLN A 138 3.66 -13.19 -3.75
N LYS A 139 3.43 -12.68 -4.96
CA LYS A 139 2.35 -13.14 -5.84
C LYS A 139 2.45 -14.64 -6.17
N ASN A 140 3.64 -15.19 -6.21
CA ASN A 140 3.86 -16.60 -6.52
C ASN A 140 3.80 -17.52 -5.29
N ARG A 141 3.85 -16.97 -4.10
CA ARG A 141 4.00 -17.73 -2.86
C ARG A 141 2.89 -18.76 -2.61
N LEU A 142 1.63 -18.38 -2.90
CA LEU A 142 0.51 -19.31 -2.75
C LEU A 142 0.67 -20.53 -3.66
N PHE A 143 1.10 -20.33 -4.89
CA PHE A 143 1.36 -21.43 -5.83
C PHE A 143 2.53 -22.33 -5.35
N GLU A 144 3.59 -21.74 -4.83
CA GLU A 144 4.71 -22.47 -4.23
C GLU A 144 4.25 -23.35 -3.05
N HIS A 145 3.42 -22.83 -2.15
CA HIS A 145 2.83 -23.60 -1.04
C HIS A 145 1.97 -24.78 -1.54
N ILE A 146 1.17 -24.55 -2.60
CA ILE A 146 0.38 -25.62 -3.24
C ILE A 146 1.31 -26.71 -3.77
N CYS A 147 2.35 -26.33 -4.49
CA CYS A 147 3.34 -27.28 -5.04
C CYS A 147 4.10 -28.04 -3.94
N THR A 148 4.47 -27.37 -2.87
CA THR A 148 5.12 -28.00 -1.72
C THR A 148 4.22 -29.02 -1.06
N LYS A 149 2.92 -28.72 -0.90
CA LYS A 149 1.96 -29.60 -0.22
C LYS A 149 1.52 -30.78 -1.09
N TYR A 150 1.31 -30.56 -2.38
CA TYR A 150 0.69 -31.55 -3.27
C TYR A 150 1.63 -32.12 -4.35
N GLY A 151 2.86 -31.63 -4.42
CA GLY A 151 3.82 -31.94 -5.49
C GLY A 151 3.53 -31.11 -6.75
N ALA A 152 4.47 -31.17 -7.71
CA ALA A 152 4.39 -30.38 -8.95
C ALA A 152 3.31 -30.89 -9.94
N LYS A 153 2.80 -32.12 -9.78
CA LYS A 153 1.76 -32.71 -10.65
C LYS A 153 0.37 -32.36 -10.11
N LEU A 154 -0.18 -31.26 -10.60
CA LEU A 154 -1.48 -30.73 -10.15
C LEU A 154 -2.64 -31.07 -11.12
N ASN A 155 -2.39 -31.78 -12.21
CA ASN A 155 -3.32 -32.07 -13.31
C ASN A 155 -4.45 -33.00 -12.92
N GLN A 156 -4.94 -33.19 -11.87
CA GLN A 156 -6.15 -33.91 -11.43
C GLN A 156 -6.70 -33.32 -10.12
N LYS A 157 -6.19 -32.16 -9.75
CA LYS A 157 -6.63 -31.47 -8.55
C LYS A 157 -7.52 -30.30 -8.90
N ILE A 158 -8.54 -30.09 -8.11
CA ILE A 158 -9.47 -28.96 -8.24
C ILE A 158 -9.17 -28.02 -7.10
N PHE A 159 -8.90 -26.75 -7.41
CA PHE A 159 -8.69 -25.68 -6.45
C PHE A 159 -9.82 -24.66 -6.58
N ALA A 160 -10.47 -24.35 -5.50
CA ALA A 160 -11.45 -23.27 -5.45
C ALA A 160 -10.75 -21.98 -4.96
N VAL A 161 -10.95 -20.89 -5.70
CA VAL A 161 -10.48 -19.55 -5.28
C VAL A 161 -11.67 -18.77 -4.77
N TRP A 162 -11.60 -18.33 -3.52
CA TRP A 162 -12.68 -17.58 -2.88
C TRP A 162 -12.38 -16.09 -2.87
N GLY A 163 -12.85 -15.40 -3.90
CA GLY A 163 -12.62 -13.99 -4.15
C GLY A 163 -11.38 -13.75 -5.02
N LEU A 164 -11.51 -12.82 -5.95
CA LEU A 164 -10.45 -12.47 -6.92
C LEU A 164 -10.01 -11.02 -6.82
N SER A 165 -10.79 -10.18 -6.12
CA SER A 165 -10.47 -8.76 -5.97
C SER A 165 -9.26 -8.54 -5.06
N PHE A 166 -8.49 -7.50 -5.32
CA PHE A 166 -7.32 -7.16 -4.52
C PHE A 166 -7.64 -6.73 -3.07
N LYS A 167 -8.90 -6.37 -2.78
CA LYS A 167 -9.39 -6.05 -1.43
C LYS A 167 -10.91 -6.17 -1.35
N PRO A 168 -11.51 -6.24 -0.13
CA PRO A 168 -12.96 -6.18 0.05
C PRO A 168 -13.58 -4.89 -0.48
N GLY A 169 -14.84 -4.96 -0.94
CA GLY A 169 -15.63 -3.82 -1.37
C GLY A 169 -15.27 -3.25 -2.75
N THR A 170 -14.60 -4.03 -3.60
CA THR A 170 -14.30 -3.69 -5.00
C THR A 170 -14.33 -4.91 -5.88
N ASP A 171 -14.57 -4.73 -7.17
CA ASP A 171 -14.45 -5.73 -8.22
C ASP A 171 -13.11 -5.65 -9.00
N ASP A 172 -12.18 -4.80 -8.56
CA ASP A 172 -10.88 -4.60 -9.21
C ASP A 172 -9.98 -5.83 -8.99
N MET A 173 -9.62 -6.48 -10.09
CA MET A 173 -8.77 -7.68 -10.15
C MET A 173 -7.39 -7.41 -10.77
N ARG A 174 -7.00 -6.13 -10.93
CA ARG A 174 -5.72 -5.78 -11.54
C ARG A 174 -4.55 -6.05 -10.60
N GLU A 175 -3.58 -6.85 -11.09
CA GLU A 175 -2.32 -7.29 -10.45
C GLU A 175 -2.47 -8.20 -9.23
#